data_3ce67e1266ee44b61485c91a6a3cf62e
#
_entry.id   3ce67e1266ee44b61485c91a6a3cf62e
#
_cell.length_a   1.000
_cell.length_b   1.000
_cell.length_c   1.000
_cell.angle_alpha   90.00
_cell.angle_beta   90.00
_cell.angle_gamma   90.00
#
_symmetry.space_group_name_H-M   'P 1'
#
loop_
_entity.id
_entity.type
_entity.pdbx_description
1 polymer ?
#
loop_
_entity_poly.entity_id
_entity_poly.type
_entity_poly.pdbx_seq_one_letter_code
_entity_poly.pdbx_strand_id
1 'polypeptide(L)'
;WQTVTDYELQREEDFNNGKRGKPSYAIRKYNFALPNEMTEEEMVKFTESFLEENFKNYPYTFVIHRKDSAIHGIPNPHVHLIFSDYENSDRTKTLDRITYFKPHGISKTGREYGGAARNREYALKPPRKYRITRKNLADRINAWYEERGIDKKVSEKSLKEQMQESANRGDFLTAETLKREKPFRLSPEKFKKYRRVIQEKIK
;
A
#
# COMPACT_ATOMS: atom_id res chain seq x y z
N TRP A 1 -14.57 4.96 -8.55
CA TRP A 1 -14.12 3.59 -8.28
C TRP A 1 -14.87 2.57 -9.14
N GLN A 2 -16.19 2.61 -9.17
CA GLN A 2 -17.03 1.64 -9.88
C GLN A 2 -16.61 1.48 -11.36
N THR A 3 -16.42 2.57 -12.06
CA THR A 3 -16.04 2.58 -13.49
C THR A 3 -14.73 1.81 -13.76
N VAL A 4 -13.72 1.99 -12.89
CA VAL A 4 -12.43 1.28 -13.01
C VAL A 4 -12.60 -0.19 -12.66
N THR A 5 -13.37 -0.49 -11.61
CA THR A 5 -13.64 -1.86 -11.19
C THR A 5 -14.35 -2.65 -12.29
N ASP A 6 -15.42 -2.10 -12.86
CA ASP A 6 -16.18 -2.74 -13.93
C ASP A 6 -15.32 -3.00 -15.18
N TYR A 7 -14.47 -2.05 -15.54
CA TYR A 7 -13.55 -2.21 -16.66
C TYR A 7 -12.53 -3.33 -16.43
N GLU A 8 -11.90 -3.39 -15.26
CA GLU A 8 -10.91 -4.43 -14.97
C GLU A 8 -11.54 -5.82 -14.77
N LEU A 9 -12.76 -5.90 -14.24
CA LEU A 9 -13.52 -7.15 -14.18
C LEU A 9 -13.86 -7.67 -15.57
N GLN A 10 -14.30 -6.81 -16.47
CA GLN A 10 -14.56 -7.19 -17.87
C GLN A 10 -13.29 -7.67 -18.56
N ARG A 11 -12.14 -7.04 -18.30
CA ARG A 11 -10.84 -7.50 -18.84
C ARG A 11 -10.42 -8.85 -18.27
N GLU A 12 -10.70 -9.12 -17.01
CA GLU A 12 -10.43 -10.43 -16.40
C GLU A 12 -11.28 -11.53 -17.05
N GLU A 13 -12.54 -11.26 -17.27
CA GLU A 13 -13.47 -12.16 -17.99
C GLU A 13 -12.99 -12.40 -19.42
N ASP A 14 -12.66 -11.34 -20.16
CA ASP A 14 -12.14 -11.43 -21.54
C ASP A 14 -10.85 -12.25 -21.60
N PHE A 15 -9.94 -12.10 -20.64
CA PHE A 15 -8.72 -12.88 -20.54
C PHE A 15 -9.00 -14.36 -20.26
N ASN A 16 -9.91 -14.66 -19.33
CA ASN A 16 -10.31 -16.02 -19.00
C ASN A 16 -11.01 -16.72 -20.19
N ASN A 17 -11.66 -15.94 -21.05
CA ASN A 17 -12.28 -16.41 -22.30
C ASN A 17 -11.29 -16.46 -23.49
N GLY A 18 -9.99 -16.37 -23.25
CA GLY A 18 -8.94 -16.49 -24.27
C GLY A 18 -8.68 -15.24 -25.12
N LYS A 19 -9.30 -14.10 -24.81
CA LYS A 19 -9.02 -12.83 -25.49
C LYS A 19 -7.66 -12.26 -25.06
N ARG A 20 -7.05 -11.41 -25.89
CA ARG A 20 -5.76 -10.80 -25.62
C ARG A 20 -5.83 -9.79 -24.48
N GLY A 21 -4.83 -9.77 -23.64
CA GLY A 21 -4.62 -8.79 -22.59
C GLY A 21 -4.64 -9.40 -21.20
N LYS A 22 -3.62 -9.11 -20.39
CA LYS A 22 -3.63 -9.53 -18.98
C LYS A 22 -4.59 -8.66 -18.19
N PRO A 23 -5.39 -9.26 -17.29
CA PRO A 23 -6.14 -8.49 -16.31
C PRO A 23 -5.18 -7.68 -15.45
N SER A 24 -5.69 -6.62 -14.90
CA SER A 24 -4.96 -5.75 -13.99
C SER A 24 -5.75 -5.57 -12.70
N TYR A 25 -5.07 -5.11 -11.68
CA TYR A 25 -5.75 -4.78 -10.42
C TYR A 25 -6.49 -3.45 -10.58
N ALA A 26 -7.81 -3.45 -10.35
CA ALA A 26 -8.60 -2.22 -10.28
C ALA A 26 -8.15 -1.33 -9.12
N ILE A 27 -7.74 -1.96 -8.02
CA ILE A 27 -7.43 -1.31 -6.76
C ILE A 27 -6.13 -1.90 -6.21
N ARG A 28 -5.26 -1.02 -5.71
CA ARG A 28 -4.09 -1.39 -4.92
C ARG A 28 -4.28 -1.00 -3.47
N LYS A 29 -3.64 -1.74 -2.58
CA LYS A 29 -3.62 -1.47 -1.15
C LYS A 29 -2.21 -1.14 -0.69
N TYR A 30 -2.11 -0.14 0.17
CA TYR A 30 -0.90 0.20 0.88
C TYR A 30 -1.24 0.49 2.34
N ASN A 31 -0.75 -0.33 3.25
CA ASN A 31 -0.99 -0.16 4.68
C ASN A 31 0.31 0.28 5.34
N PHE A 32 0.22 1.25 6.23
CA PHE A 32 1.38 1.72 6.98
C PHE A 32 1.00 2.15 8.39
N ALA A 33 1.93 1.95 9.33
CA ALA A 33 1.76 2.37 10.72
C ALA A 33 2.06 3.86 10.88
N LEU A 34 1.43 4.47 11.87
CA LEU A 34 1.69 5.82 12.34
C LEU A 34 2.31 5.79 13.75
N PRO A 35 3.07 6.81 14.14
CA PRO A 35 3.53 6.95 15.51
C PRO A 35 2.38 6.94 16.53
N ASN A 36 2.57 6.22 17.63
CA ASN A 36 1.60 6.18 18.73
C ASN A 36 1.49 7.52 19.47
N GLU A 37 2.52 8.32 19.36
CA GLU A 37 2.65 9.62 20.01
C GLU A 37 1.86 10.72 19.29
N MET A 38 1.41 10.48 18.06
CA MET A 38 0.57 11.42 17.32
C MET A 38 -0.83 11.52 17.91
N THR A 39 -1.35 12.72 18.01
CA THR A 39 -2.78 12.96 18.22
C THR A 39 -3.56 12.57 16.97
N GLU A 40 -4.90 12.46 17.10
CA GLU A 40 -5.76 12.13 15.96
C GLU A 40 -5.65 13.16 14.83
N GLU A 41 -5.64 14.44 15.21
CA GLU A 41 -5.48 15.54 14.26
C GLU A 41 -4.13 15.50 13.53
N GLU A 42 -3.05 15.19 14.26
CA GLU A 42 -1.71 15.04 13.66
C GLU A 42 -1.68 13.85 12.71
N MET A 43 -2.29 12.71 13.07
CA MET A 43 -2.38 11.53 12.19
C MET A 43 -3.09 11.85 10.88
N VAL A 44 -4.20 12.60 10.93
CA VAL A 44 -4.94 13.01 9.73
C VAL A 44 -4.08 13.93 8.86
N LYS A 45 -3.55 15.03 9.43
CA LYS A 45 -2.72 16.01 8.71
C LYS A 45 -1.46 15.37 8.11
N PHE A 46 -0.80 14.51 8.87
CA PHE A 46 0.38 13.77 8.41
C PHE A 46 0.02 12.87 7.22
N THR A 47 -1.08 12.12 7.34
CA THR A 47 -1.53 11.20 6.31
C THR A 47 -1.91 11.95 5.04
N GLU A 48 -2.73 13.00 5.13
CA GLU A 48 -3.15 13.81 3.98
C GLU A 48 -1.95 14.42 3.25
N SER A 49 -1.02 15.03 3.99
CA SER A 49 0.20 15.61 3.43
C SER A 49 1.10 14.55 2.75
N PHE A 50 1.22 13.37 3.35
CA PHE A 50 1.97 12.26 2.75
C PHE A 50 1.31 11.73 1.47
N LEU A 51 -0.02 11.63 1.46
CA LEU A 51 -0.77 11.15 0.30
C LEU A 51 -0.76 12.18 -0.84
N GLU A 52 -0.88 13.46 -0.54
CA GLU A 52 -0.78 14.53 -1.53
C GLU A 52 0.58 14.52 -2.24
N GLU A 53 1.66 14.30 -1.51
CA GLU A 53 3.00 14.22 -2.11
C GLU A 53 3.19 12.98 -3.01
N ASN A 54 2.67 11.84 -2.58
CA ASN A 54 2.99 10.56 -3.22
C ASN A 54 1.91 10.04 -4.18
N PHE A 55 0.65 10.49 -4.04
CA PHE A 55 -0.52 9.94 -4.73
C PHE A 55 -1.44 10.98 -5.38
N LYS A 56 -1.14 12.29 -5.34
CA LYS A 56 -2.02 13.39 -5.78
C LYS A 56 -2.71 13.20 -7.14
N ASN A 57 -2.04 12.53 -8.07
CA ASN A 57 -2.56 12.34 -9.43
C ASN A 57 -3.40 11.07 -9.58
N TYR A 58 -3.66 10.36 -8.49
CA TYR A 58 -4.39 9.08 -8.52
C TYR A 58 -5.56 9.12 -7.53
N PRO A 59 -6.72 8.57 -7.90
CA PRO A 59 -7.80 8.45 -6.93
C PRO A 59 -7.36 7.57 -5.77
N TYR A 60 -7.60 8.03 -4.56
CA TYR A 60 -7.35 7.26 -3.35
C TYR A 60 -8.44 7.47 -2.30
N THR A 61 -8.53 6.53 -1.40
CA THR A 61 -9.32 6.61 -0.17
C THR A 61 -8.53 5.98 0.95
N PHE A 62 -8.56 6.57 2.13
CA PHE A 62 -7.88 6.02 3.29
C PHE A 62 -8.77 6.01 4.54
N VAL A 63 -8.42 5.15 5.47
CA VAL A 63 -9.00 5.08 6.82
C VAL A 63 -7.87 4.91 7.81
N ILE A 64 -7.93 5.65 8.91
CA ILE A 64 -7.01 5.50 10.04
C ILE A 64 -7.69 4.62 11.08
N HIS A 65 -7.07 3.51 11.43
CA HIS A 65 -7.51 2.64 12.50
C HIS A 65 -6.61 2.80 13.72
N ARG A 66 -7.25 2.92 14.90
CA ARG A 66 -6.56 2.89 16.20
C ARG A 66 -7.00 1.62 16.94
N LYS A 67 -6.41 0.50 16.57
CA LYS A 67 -6.64 -0.77 17.26
C LYS A 67 -5.40 -1.13 18.05
N ASP A 68 -5.61 -1.76 19.18
CA ASP A 68 -4.52 -2.39 19.90
C ASP A 68 -3.87 -3.47 19.04
N SER A 69 -2.56 -3.55 19.09
CA SER A 69 -1.86 -4.62 18.42
C SER A 69 -2.26 -5.96 19.04
N ALA A 70 -2.26 -7.01 18.23
CA ALA A 70 -2.44 -8.39 18.74
C ALA A 70 -1.30 -8.82 19.69
N ILE A 71 -0.26 -8.01 19.81
CA ILE A 71 0.91 -8.24 20.64
C ILE A 71 0.87 -7.20 21.77
N HIS A 72 0.60 -7.64 22.98
CA HIS A 72 0.70 -6.89 24.24
C HIS A 72 -0.24 -5.69 24.45
N GLY A 73 -1.34 -5.56 23.70
CA GLY A 73 -2.31 -4.45 23.91
C GLY A 73 -1.73 -3.04 23.65
N ILE A 74 -0.61 -2.94 22.95
CA ILE A 74 0.00 -1.65 22.60
C ILE A 74 -0.81 -1.04 21.45
N PRO A 75 -1.21 0.24 21.53
CA PRO A 75 -1.86 0.92 20.41
C PRO A 75 -1.05 0.79 19.12
N ASN A 76 -1.70 0.50 18.03
CA ASN A 76 -1.08 0.37 16.71
C ASN A 76 -1.89 1.16 15.68
N PRO A 77 -1.82 2.49 15.74
CA PRO A 77 -2.48 3.32 14.74
C PRO A 77 -1.89 3.05 13.36
N HIS A 78 -2.77 2.82 12.39
CA HIS A 78 -2.33 2.51 11.04
C HIS A 78 -3.33 2.96 10.00
N VAL A 79 -2.81 3.27 8.84
CA VAL A 79 -3.57 3.68 7.67
C VAL A 79 -3.81 2.50 6.75
N HIS A 80 -5.06 2.30 6.36
CA HIS A 80 -5.43 1.50 5.20
C HIS A 80 -5.68 2.43 4.02
N LEU A 81 -4.80 2.42 3.06
CA LEU A 81 -4.91 3.16 1.82
C LEU A 81 -5.32 2.22 0.69
N ILE A 82 -6.32 2.62 -0.07
CA ILE A 82 -6.63 2.04 -1.37
C ILE A 82 -6.48 3.12 -2.44
N PHE A 83 -5.91 2.76 -3.58
CA PHE A 83 -5.71 3.69 -4.69
C PHE A 83 -5.79 2.97 -6.03
N SER A 84 -6.01 3.73 -7.10
CA SER A 84 -6.00 3.23 -8.47
C SER A 84 -4.68 3.54 -9.16
N ASP A 85 -4.30 2.71 -10.14
CA ASP A 85 -3.17 3.00 -11.04
C ASP A 85 -3.51 4.02 -12.12
N TYR A 86 -4.80 4.31 -12.33
CA TYR A 86 -5.24 5.24 -13.36
C TYR A 86 -5.19 6.68 -12.85
N GLU A 87 -4.62 7.55 -13.66
CA GLU A 87 -4.54 8.98 -13.41
C GLU A 87 -5.94 9.62 -13.27
N ASN A 88 -6.05 10.59 -12.35
CA ASN A 88 -7.22 11.44 -12.16
C ASN A 88 -6.80 12.92 -12.17
N SER A 89 -6.22 13.35 -13.27
CA SER A 89 -5.85 14.76 -13.52
C SER A 89 -7.03 15.55 -14.12
N ASP A 90 -6.89 16.86 -14.18
CA ASP A 90 -7.92 17.72 -14.81
C ASP A 90 -8.16 17.34 -16.25
N ARG A 91 -7.14 16.90 -16.98
CA ARG A 91 -7.27 16.36 -18.33
C ARG A 91 -8.19 15.13 -18.37
N THR A 92 -8.02 14.21 -17.44
CA THR A 92 -8.75 12.94 -17.45
C THR A 92 -10.17 13.06 -16.94
N LYS A 93 -10.48 14.05 -16.09
CA LYS A 93 -11.84 14.34 -15.62
C LYS A 93 -12.82 14.71 -16.73
N THR A 94 -12.32 15.24 -17.85
CA THR A 94 -13.13 15.64 -19.01
C THR A 94 -13.32 14.53 -20.04
N LEU A 95 -12.67 13.37 -19.87
CA LEU A 95 -12.76 12.25 -20.79
C LEU A 95 -14.03 11.43 -20.56
N ASP A 96 -14.67 11.04 -21.66
CA ASP A 96 -15.71 10.02 -21.61
C ASP A 96 -15.13 8.65 -21.19
N ARG A 97 -15.99 7.74 -20.73
CA ARG A 97 -15.57 6.42 -20.22
C ARG A 97 -14.76 5.63 -21.25
N ILE A 98 -15.13 5.66 -22.52
CA ILE A 98 -14.47 4.88 -23.56
C ILE A 98 -13.06 5.42 -23.80
N THR A 99 -12.96 6.75 -23.90
CA THR A 99 -11.68 7.44 -24.11
C THR A 99 -10.78 7.31 -22.88
N TYR A 100 -11.32 7.36 -21.66
CA TYR A 100 -10.55 7.23 -20.42
C TYR A 100 -9.69 5.96 -20.37
N PHE A 101 -10.18 4.84 -20.90
CA PHE A 101 -9.45 3.57 -20.90
C PHE A 101 -8.64 3.28 -22.17
N LYS A 102 -8.64 4.20 -23.16
CA LYS A 102 -7.76 4.06 -24.32
C LYS A 102 -6.29 4.16 -23.94
N PRO A 103 -5.37 3.61 -24.73
CA PRO A 103 -3.95 3.80 -24.51
C PRO A 103 -3.58 5.28 -24.39
N HIS A 104 -2.80 5.60 -23.37
CA HIS A 104 -2.21 6.93 -23.21
C HIS A 104 -0.87 6.99 -23.96
N GLY A 105 -0.57 8.13 -24.53
CA GLY A 105 0.68 8.40 -25.21
C GLY A 105 1.09 9.87 -25.12
N ILE A 106 2.35 10.13 -25.44
CA ILE A 106 2.92 11.47 -25.54
C ILE A 106 3.42 11.63 -26.97
N SER A 107 2.99 12.69 -27.65
CA SER A 107 3.43 13.03 -29.01
C SER A 107 4.89 13.47 -29.03
N LYS A 108 5.50 13.52 -30.22
CA LYS A 108 6.87 14.04 -30.39
C LYS A 108 7.02 15.50 -29.92
N THR A 109 5.93 16.26 -29.89
CA THR A 109 5.88 17.63 -29.38
C THR A 109 5.60 17.76 -27.89
N GLY A 110 5.58 16.63 -27.14
CA GLY A 110 5.31 16.61 -25.69
C GLY A 110 3.82 16.68 -25.34
N ARG A 111 2.90 16.74 -26.31
CA ARG A 111 1.46 16.77 -26.04
C ARG A 111 0.95 15.38 -25.67
N GLU A 112 0.28 15.28 -24.55
CA GLU A 112 -0.43 14.07 -24.14
C GLU A 112 -1.67 13.82 -24.99
N TYR A 113 -1.95 12.54 -25.29
CA TYR A 113 -3.14 12.12 -26.03
C TYR A 113 -3.64 10.76 -25.53
N GLY A 114 -4.86 10.41 -25.91
CA GLY A 114 -5.51 9.16 -25.51
C GLY A 114 -6.14 9.22 -24.12
N GLY A 115 -6.20 8.08 -23.46
CA GLY A 115 -6.87 7.93 -22.19
C GLY A 115 -6.04 8.34 -20.98
N ALA A 116 -6.46 7.91 -19.80
CA ALA A 116 -5.74 8.13 -18.55
C ALA A 116 -4.38 7.43 -18.55
N ALA A 117 -3.35 8.15 -18.14
CA ALA A 117 -2.06 7.55 -17.89
C ALA A 117 -2.16 6.52 -16.77
N ARG A 118 -1.39 5.44 -16.89
CA ARG A 118 -1.39 4.38 -15.90
C ARG A 118 -0.04 4.28 -15.22
N ASN A 119 -0.04 4.42 -13.91
CA ASN A 119 1.18 4.21 -13.14
C ASN A 119 1.48 2.72 -13.00
N ARG A 120 2.36 2.23 -13.85
CA ARG A 120 2.80 0.83 -13.84
C ARG A 120 3.94 0.55 -12.84
N GLU A 121 4.52 1.56 -12.22
CA GLU A 121 5.68 1.39 -11.33
C GLU A 121 5.34 0.54 -10.10
N TYR A 122 4.09 0.58 -9.61
CA TYR A 122 3.63 -0.31 -8.54
C TYR A 122 3.46 -1.77 -8.96
N ALA A 123 3.40 -2.04 -10.27
CA ALA A 123 3.27 -3.39 -10.82
C ALA A 123 4.62 -4.04 -11.15
N LEU A 124 5.71 -3.28 -11.18
CA LEU A 124 7.05 -3.80 -11.49
C LEU A 124 7.56 -4.71 -10.38
N LYS A 125 8.32 -5.72 -10.76
CA LYS A 125 9.03 -6.63 -9.84
C LYS A 125 10.55 -6.44 -10.01
N PRO A 126 11.30 -6.08 -8.95
CA PRO A 126 10.81 -5.72 -7.61
C PRO A 126 10.00 -4.42 -7.65
N PRO A 127 9.03 -4.24 -6.75
CA PRO A 127 8.15 -3.07 -6.75
C PRO A 127 8.90 -1.81 -6.29
N ARG A 128 9.64 -1.21 -7.22
CA ARG A 128 10.51 -0.05 -6.96
C ARG A 128 9.74 1.11 -6.30
N LYS A 129 8.52 1.36 -6.76
CA LYS A 129 7.71 2.46 -6.23
C LYS A 129 7.36 2.27 -4.76
N TYR A 130 7.03 1.05 -4.33
CA TYR A 130 6.79 0.76 -2.90
C TYR A 130 8.03 1.02 -2.03
N ARG A 131 9.24 0.74 -2.53
CA ARG A 131 10.47 1.03 -1.78
C ARG A 131 10.67 2.54 -1.61
N ILE A 132 10.46 3.30 -2.67
CA ILE A 132 10.54 4.77 -2.63
C ILE A 132 9.49 5.33 -1.66
N THR A 133 8.23 4.90 -1.78
CA THR A 133 7.14 5.35 -0.90
C THR A 133 7.40 4.99 0.57
N ARG A 134 7.95 3.80 0.84
CA ARG A 134 8.35 3.40 2.21
C ARG A 134 9.49 4.24 2.75
N LYS A 135 10.47 4.56 1.92
CA LYS A 135 11.56 5.45 2.33
C LYS A 135 11.03 6.84 2.67
N ASN A 136 10.22 7.45 1.80
CA ASN A 136 9.61 8.75 2.05
C ASN A 136 8.81 8.76 3.35
N LEU A 137 8.04 7.69 3.62
CA LEU A 137 7.28 7.54 4.86
C LEU A 137 8.20 7.49 6.08
N ALA A 138 9.26 6.68 6.03
CA ALA A 138 10.21 6.54 7.13
C ALA A 138 10.94 7.86 7.39
N ASP A 139 11.40 8.54 6.35
CA ASP A 139 12.07 9.84 6.46
C ASP A 139 11.13 10.88 7.12
N ARG A 140 9.87 10.95 6.74
CA ARG A 140 8.89 11.88 7.33
C ARG A 140 8.55 11.55 8.78
N ILE A 141 8.41 10.28 9.13
CA ILE A 141 8.18 9.87 10.52
C ILE A 141 9.40 10.21 11.37
N ASN A 142 10.60 9.98 10.87
CA ASN A 142 11.84 10.33 11.58
C ASN A 142 11.98 11.83 11.77
N ALA A 143 11.68 12.66 10.76
CA ALA A 143 11.64 14.11 10.89
C ALA A 143 10.62 14.57 11.94
N TRP A 144 9.42 13.96 11.95
CA TRP A 144 8.39 14.23 12.94
C TRP A 144 8.85 13.92 14.39
N TYR A 145 9.60 12.81 14.59
CA TYR A 145 10.19 12.47 15.88
C TYR A 145 11.29 13.47 16.28
N GLU A 146 12.17 13.83 15.36
CA GLU A 146 13.28 14.77 15.58
C GLU A 146 12.77 16.15 16.00
N GLU A 147 11.77 16.70 15.29
CA GLU A 147 11.14 17.99 15.63
C GLU A 147 10.56 18.04 17.05
N ARG A 148 10.22 16.88 17.63
CA ARG A 148 9.63 16.76 18.99
C ARG A 148 10.60 16.28 20.03
N GLY A 149 11.86 16.08 19.69
CA GLY A 149 12.88 15.57 20.61
C GLY A 149 12.59 14.14 21.09
N ILE A 150 11.84 13.35 20.30
CA ILE A 150 11.51 11.96 20.62
C ILE A 150 12.64 11.07 20.10
N ASP A 151 13.34 10.40 21.01
CA ASP A 151 14.42 9.46 20.66
C ASP A 151 13.87 8.11 20.14
N LYS A 152 13.22 8.16 18.97
CA LYS A 152 12.72 7.00 18.23
C LYS A 152 13.06 7.12 16.75
N LYS A 153 13.27 5.96 16.12
CA LYS A 153 13.58 5.89 14.71
C LYS A 153 12.91 4.71 14.03
N VAL A 154 12.37 4.95 12.85
CA VAL A 154 11.81 3.90 11.98
C VAL A 154 12.69 3.71 10.76
N SER A 155 12.66 2.50 10.20
CA SER A 155 13.43 2.14 9.02
C SER A 155 12.51 1.63 7.91
N GLU A 156 12.81 2.02 6.68
CA GLU A 156 12.15 1.49 5.48
C GLU A 156 12.54 0.04 5.18
N LYS A 157 13.61 -0.45 5.79
CA LYS A 157 14.14 -1.80 5.56
C LYS A 157 13.26 -2.87 6.21
N SER A 158 13.23 -4.03 5.61
CA SER A 158 12.58 -5.18 6.24
C SER A 158 13.31 -5.59 7.53
N LEU A 159 12.58 -6.22 8.45
CA LEU A 159 13.20 -6.73 9.70
C LEU A 159 14.39 -7.66 9.42
N LYS A 160 14.32 -8.43 8.34
CA LYS A 160 15.41 -9.30 7.93
C LYS A 160 16.66 -8.50 7.51
N GLU A 161 16.48 -7.44 6.75
CA GLU A 161 17.58 -6.54 6.34
C GLU A 161 18.18 -5.82 7.56
N GLN A 162 17.34 -5.30 8.45
CA GLN A 162 17.79 -4.66 9.70
C GLN A 162 18.57 -5.62 10.60
N MET A 163 18.06 -6.86 10.77
CA MET A 163 18.75 -7.92 11.51
C MET A 163 20.12 -8.22 10.92
N GLN A 164 20.20 -8.39 9.59
CA GLN A 164 21.46 -8.66 8.92
C GLN A 164 22.47 -7.51 9.07
N GLU A 165 22.02 -6.29 8.97
CA GLU A 165 22.87 -5.11 9.15
C GLU A 165 23.38 -4.98 10.60
N SER A 166 22.51 -5.24 11.59
CA SER A 166 22.91 -5.25 13.00
C SER A 166 23.94 -6.35 13.27
N ALA A 167 23.71 -7.56 12.76
CA ALA A 167 24.68 -8.64 12.87
C ALA A 167 26.03 -8.31 12.21
N ASN A 168 26.02 -7.71 11.02
CA ASN A 168 27.24 -7.32 10.31
C ASN A 168 28.03 -6.24 11.04
N ARG A 169 27.36 -5.40 11.86
CA ARG A 169 28.01 -4.40 12.70
C ARG A 169 28.46 -4.95 14.07
N GLY A 170 28.21 -6.24 14.34
CA GLY A 170 28.52 -6.86 15.62
C GLY A 170 27.48 -6.60 16.73
N ASP A 171 26.38 -5.94 16.40
CA ASP A 171 25.28 -5.69 17.33
C ASP A 171 24.32 -6.89 17.34
N PHE A 172 24.77 -7.97 17.97
CA PHE A 172 24.00 -9.22 18.01
C PHE A 172 22.76 -9.12 18.91
N LEU A 173 22.77 -8.22 19.91
CA LEU A 173 21.61 -8.02 20.78
C LEU A 173 20.43 -7.43 19.98
N THR A 174 20.67 -6.37 19.23
CA THR A 174 19.65 -5.80 18.35
C THR A 174 19.25 -6.78 17.26
N ALA A 175 20.18 -7.53 16.67
CA ALA A 175 19.85 -8.54 15.68
C ALA A 175 18.89 -9.60 16.24
N GLU A 176 19.09 -10.05 17.46
CA GLU A 176 18.21 -11.05 18.11
C GLU A 176 16.82 -10.47 18.44
N THR A 177 16.74 -9.21 18.90
CA THR A 177 15.43 -8.54 19.16
C THR A 177 14.59 -8.36 17.89
N LEU A 178 15.24 -8.23 16.74
CA LEU A 178 14.58 -8.10 15.44
C LEU A 178 14.12 -9.45 14.85
N LYS A 179 14.58 -10.54 15.43
CA LYS A 179 14.18 -11.90 15.02
C LYS A 179 12.74 -12.15 15.42
N ARG A 180 11.87 -12.27 14.45
CA ARG A 180 10.46 -12.62 14.68
C ARG A 180 10.17 -13.99 14.12
N GLU A 181 9.52 -14.81 14.92
CA GLU A 181 8.89 -16.02 14.40
C GLU A 181 7.81 -15.65 13.38
N LYS A 182 7.74 -16.40 12.29
CA LYS A 182 6.66 -16.22 11.34
C LYS A 182 5.34 -16.52 12.04
N PRO A 183 4.38 -15.60 12.07
CA PRO A 183 3.08 -15.88 12.65
C PRO A 183 2.48 -17.07 11.91
N PHE A 184 1.95 -18.01 12.68
CA PHE A 184 1.23 -19.16 12.12
C PHE A 184 0.03 -18.64 11.31
N ARG A 185 0.10 -18.76 10.01
CA ARG A 185 -0.99 -18.40 9.10
C ARG A 185 -1.56 -19.67 8.48
N LEU A 186 -2.80 -19.94 8.80
CA LEU A 186 -3.56 -20.95 8.07
C LEU A 186 -3.82 -20.41 6.65
N SER A 187 -3.59 -21.23 5.62
CA SER A 187 -4.09 -20.90 4.29
C SER A 187 -5.62 -20.74 4.32
N PRO A 188 -6.22 -19.94 3.44
CA PRO A 188 -7.67 -19.76 3.39
C PRO A 188 -8.44 -21.10 3.34
N GLU A 189 -7.90 -22.10 2.67
CA GLU A 189 -8.48 -23.45 2.58
C GLU A 189 -8.43 -24.20 3.92
N LYS A 190 -7.27 -24.15 4.60
CA LYS A 190 -7.12 -24.74 5.94
C LYS A 190 -8.01 -24.01 6.95
N PHE A 191 -8.10 -22.67 6.86
CA PHE A 191 -9.01 -21.90 7.71
C PHE A 191 -10.46 -22.29 7.54
N LYS A 192 -10.94 -22.44 6.30
CA LYS A 192 -12.32 -22.92 5.98
C LYS A 192 -12.56 -24.31 6.56
N LYS A 193 -11.58 -25.23 6.44
CA LYS A 193 -11.67 -26.59 6.99
C LYS A 193 -11.77 -26.57 8.52
N TYR A 194 -10.92 -25.80 9.21
CA TYR A 194 -10.94 -25.68 10.68
C TYR A 194 -12.24 -25.02 11.16
N ARG A 195 -12.74 -24.00 10.48
CA ARG A 195 -14.01 -23.35 10.82
C ARG A 195 -15.19 -24.33 10.74
N ARG A 196 -15.24 -25.19 9.73
CA ARG A 196 -16.24 -26.27 9.64
C ARG A 196 -16.17 -27.23 10.83
N VAL A 197 -14.99 -27.74 11.13
CA VAL A 197 -14.78 -28.67 12.26
C VAL A 197 -15.18 -28.06 13.60
N ILE A 198 -14.89 -26.78 13.82
CA ILE A 198 -15.30 -26.07 15.04
C ILE A 198 -16.84 -25.92 15.08
N GLN A 199 -17.48 -25.55 13.97
CA GLN A 199 -18.94 -25.40 13.90
C GLN A 199 -19.68 -26.74 14.10
N GLU A 200 -19.12 -27.86 13.65
CA GLU A 200 -19.67 -29.21 13.86
C GLU A 200 -19.52 -29.70 15.31
N LYS A 201 -18.53 -29.20 16.05
CA LYS A 201 -18.32 -29.55 17.47
C LYS A 201 -19.08 -28.69 18.47
N ILE A 202 -19.66 -27.57 18.01
CA ILE A 202 -20.47 -26.66 18.85
C ILE A 202 -21.98 -26.96 18.71
N LYS A 203 -22.36 -27.82 17.79
CA LYS A 203 -23.71 -28.41 17.68
C LYS A 203 -23.79 -29.71 18.47
#